data_b0d3c2e017f80d59250eef41277d0b4f
#
_entry.id   b0d3c2e017f80d59250eef41277d0b4f
#
_cell.length_a   1.000
_cell.length_b   1.000
_cell.length_c   1.000
_cell.angle_alpha   90.00
_cell.angle_beta   90.00
_cell.angle_gamma   90.00
#
_symmetry.space_group_name_H-M   'P 1'
#
loop_
_entity.id
_entity.type
_entity.pdbx_description
1 polymer ?
#
loop_
_entity_poly.entity_id
_entity_poly.type
_entity_poly.pdbx_seq_one_letter_code
_entity_poly.pdbx_strand_id
1 'polypeptide(L)'
;MNDMSYANELIEKLQLDPRANLKRMSKGMKQKTALVAALMNDAPVILLDEPTTGLDPLMRATFLNIIKEEHKKGKTILMSSHSFEELESTCDRVALINDGHIIDVCSMDEIHNREFKEFKIEFNTAEDYQRFIRERYEITRLQEQYSQATIKIRSTETGGLLHTLRNYNVKFISELPYSLERHFKTVLRNKKENEKNGK
;
A
#
# COMPACT_ATOMS: atom_id res chain seq x y z
N MET A 1 -15.84 33.05 19.77
CA MET A 1 -15.25 33.23 18.42
C MET A 1 -14.69 31.88 18.05
N ASN A 2 -15.21 31.24 17.01
CA ASN A 2 -14.58 30.00 16.53
C ASN A 2 -13.19 30.35 16.00
N ASP A 3 -12.19 29.67 16.52
CA ASP A 3 -10.82 29.80 16.02
C ASP A 3 -10.76 29.23 14.59
N MET A 4 -10.57 30.11 13.62
CA MET A 4 -10.46 29.77 12.21
C MET A 4 -9.01 29.46 11.79
N SER A 5 -8.07 29.46 12.73
CA SER A 5 -6.65 29.30 12.42
C SER A 5 -6.38 27.99 11.69
N TYR A 6 -6.93 26.88 12.19
CA TYR A 6 -6.77 25.57 11.57
C TYR A 6 -7.45 25.45 10.20
N ALA A 7 -8.65 26.03 10.04
CA ALA A 7 -9.30 26.09 8.73
C ALA A 7 -8.45 26.85 7.70
N ASN A 8 -7.84 27.96 8.09
CA ASN A 8 -6.97 28.75 7.23
C ASN A 8 -5.70 27.97 6.85
N GLU A 9 -5.11 27.24 7.79
CA GLU A 9 -3.97 26.36 7.52
C GLU A 9 -4.33 25.26 6.48
N LEU A 10 -5.48 24.63 6.61
CA LEU A 10 -5.96 23.62 5.66
C LEU A 10 -6.22 24.22 4.27
N ILE A 11 -6.81 25.42 4.21
CA ILE A 11 -7.05 26.17 2.97
C ILE A 11 -5.73 26.44 2.24
N GLU A 12 -4.70 26.87 2.98
CA GLU A 12 -3.38 27.13 2.43
C GLU A 12 -2.69 25.85 1.95
N LYS A 13 -2.64 24.80 2.80
CA LYS A 13 -2.04 23.49 2.45
C LYS A 13 -2.68 22.88 1.21
N LEU A 14 -4.01 22.95 1.08
CA LEU A 14 -4.75 22.42 -0.06
C LEU A 14 -4.86 23.40 -1.24
N GLN A 15 -4.23 24.58 -1.15
CA GLN A 15 -4.23 25.60 -2.20
C GLN A 15 -5.67 25.93 -2.69
N LEU A 16 -6.57 26.15 -1.74
CA LEU A 16 -7.97 26.46 -2.02
C LEU A 16 -8.18 27.97 -2.02
N ASP A 17 -8.83 28.50 -3.05
CA ASP A 17 -9.30 29.90 -3.03
C ASP A 17 -10.61 30.00 -2.24
N PRO A 18 -10.60 30.58 -1.03
CA PRO A 18 -11.80 30.66 -0.18
C PRO A 18 -12.89 31.61 -0.74
N ARG A 19 -12.55 32.42 -1.75
CA ARG A 19 -13.48 33.35 -2.39
C ARG A 19 -14.13 32.78 -3.65
N ALA A 20 -13.68 31.59 -4.09
CA ALA A 20 -14.18 30.96 -5.30
C ALA A 20 -15.66 30.57 -5.15
N ASN A 21 -16.45 30.85 -6.18
CA ASN A 21 -17.86 30.48 -6.18
C ASN A 21 -18.04 28.97 -6.34
N LEU A 22 -18.66 28.31 -5.37
CA LEU A 22 -18.90 26.86 -5.34
C LEU A 22 -19.52 26.30 -6.62
N LYS A 23 -20.43 27.05 -7.26
CA LYS A 23 -21.09 26.63 -8.51
C LYS A 23 -20.11 26.56 -9.69
N ARG A 24 -19.02 27.33 -9.66
CA ARG A 24 -18.01 27.39 -10.73
C ARG A 24 -16.76 26.56 -10.42
N MET A 25 -16.67 25.96 -9.24
CA MET A 25 -15.55 25.12 -8.85
C MET A 25 -15.48 23.85 -9.70
N SER A 26 -14.25 23.48 -10.09
CA SER A 26 -13.97 22.16 -10.66
C SER A 26 -14.26 21.05 -9.65
N LYS A 27 -14.30 19.79 -10.12
CA LYS A 27 -14.46 18.62 -9.23
C LYS A 27 -13.41 18.59 -8.12
N GLY A 28 -12.13 18.79 -8.47
CA GLY A 28 -11.04 18.81 -7.50
C GLY A 28 -11.14 19.97 -6.49
N MET A 29 -11.56 21.16 -6.93
CA MET A 29 -11.79 22.28 -5.99
C MET A 29 -12.94 21.99 -5.02
N LYS A 30 -14.03 21.41 -5.48
CA LYS A 30 -15.13 20.97 -4.61
C LYS A 30 -14.69 19.92 -3.61
N GLN A 31 -13.86 18.97 -4.06
CA GLN A 31 -13.29 17.94 -3.18
C GLN A 31 -12.42 18.56 -2.08
N LYS A 32 -11.51 19.46 -2.44
CA LYS A 32 -10.69 20.20 -1.45
C LYS A 32 -11.55 20.98 -0.44
N THR A 33 -12.62 21.63 -0.92
CA THR A 33 -13.55 22.35 -0.03
C THR A 33 -14.24 21.40 0.95
N ALA A 34 -14.69 20.24 0.48
CA ALA A 34 -15.30 19.22 1.35
C ALA A 34 -14.31 18.70 2.40
N LEU A 35 -13.05 18.48 2.02
CA LEU A 35 -12.00 18.06 2.93
C LEU A 35 -11.71 19.10 4.02
N VAL A 36 -11.59 20.38 3.66
CA VAL A 36 -11.46 21.46 4.64
C VAL A 36 -12.65 21.48 5.60
N ALA A 37 -13.88 21.40 5.08
CA ALA A 37 -15.09 21.40 5.90
C ALA A 37 -15.18 20.18 6.85
N ALA A 38 -14.69 19.01 6.44
CA ALA A 38 -14.68 17.81 7.28
C ALA A 38 -13.63 17.90 8.40
N LEU A 39 -12.49 18.51 8.13
CA LEU A 39 -11.34 18.53 9.06
C LEU A 39 -11.37 19.74 10.01
N MET A 40 -11.91 20.90 9.58
CA MET A 40 -11.85 22.15 10.32
C MET A 40 -12.53 22.12 11.69
N ASN A 41 -13.46 21.20 11.93
CA ASN A 41 -14.19 21.08 13.18
C ASN A 41 -13.43 20.34 14.28
N ASP A 42 -12.22 19.89 13.98
CA ASP A 42 -11.33 19.17 14.92
C ASP A 42 -12.00 17.97 15.62
N ALA A 43 -12.89 17.28 14.91
CA ALA A 43 -13.62 16.13 15.44
C ALA A 43 -12.67 14.97 15.82
N PRO A 44 -12.94 14.25 16.93
CA PRO A 44 -12.12 13.10 17.35
C PRO A 44 -12.28 11.88 16.43
N VAL A 45 -13.37 11.81 15.68
CA VAL A 45 -13.66 10.74 14.70
C VAL A 45 -13.95 11.37 13.35
N ILE A 46 -13.26 10.90 12.32
CA ILE A 46 -13.36 11.42 10.95
C ILE A 46 -13.76 10.26 10.03
N LEU A 47 -14.81 10.46 9.23
CA LEU A 47 -15.28 9.50 8.22
C LEU A 47 -15.08 10.10 6.83
N LEU A 48 -14.38 9.38 5.96
CA LEU A 48 -14.00 9.84 4.63
C LEU A 48 -14.31 8.76 3.59
N ASP A 49 -15.14 9.12 2.63
CA ASP A 49 -15.44 8.23 1.50
C ASP A 49 -14.72 8.72 0.24
N GLU A 50 -13.78 7.91 -0.28
CA GLU A 50 -12.96 8.19 -1.45
C GLU A 50 -12.39 9.64 -1.47
N PRO A 51 -11.72 10.11 -0.40
CA PRO A 51 -11.39 11.52 -0.19
C PRO A 51 -10.40 12.08 -1.23
N THR A 52 -9.62 11.22 -1.87
CA THR A 52 -8.59 11.63 -2.84
C THR A 52 -9.10 11.69 -4.28
N THR A 53 -10.35 11.23 -4.50
CA THR A 53 -10.95 11.22 -5.84
C THR A 53 -11.04 12.64 -6.44
N GLY A 54 -10.41 12.82 -7.61
CA GLY A 54 -10.41 14.12 -8.33
C GLY A 54 -9.33 15.09 -7.87
N LEU A 55 -8.47 14.71 -6.93
CA LEU A 55 -7.26 15.45 -6.60
C LEU A 55 -6.13 15.10 -7.59
N ASP A 56 -5.32 16.09 -7.92
CA ASP A 56 -4.06 15.86 -8.61
C ASP A 56 -3.04 15.17 -7.68
N PRO A 57 -1.97 14.56 -8.22
CA PRO A 57 -1.01 13.80 -7.41
C PRO A 57 -0.37 14.59 -6.25
N LEU A 58 -0.10 15.88 -6.45
CA LEU A 58 0.51 16.72 -5.42
C LEU A 58 -0.47 16.97 -4.26
N MET A 59 -1.71 17.32 -4.59
CA MET A 59 -2.76 17.55 -3.60
C MET A 59 -3.16 16.27 -2.88
N ARG A 60 -3.12 15.12 -3.57
CA ARG A 60 -3.31 13.82 -2.94
C ARG A 60 -2.24 13.55 -1.88
N ALA A 61 -0.97 13.72 -2.21
CA ALA A 61 0.13 13.56 -1.26
C ALA A 61 0.00 14.52 -0.05
N THR A 62 -0.37 15.78 -0.32
CA THR A 62 -0.61 16.78 0.73
C THR A 62 -1.74 16.33 1.67
N PHE A 63 -2.86 15.88 1.13
CA PHE A 63 -3.98 15.38 1.92
C PHE A 63 -3.61 14.16 2.77
N LEU A 64 -2.90 13.17 2.21
CA LEU A 64 -2.46 11.99 2.96
C LEU A 64 -1.52 12.39 4.11
N ASN A 65 -0.68 13.40 3.94
CA ASN A 65 0.14 13.94 5.02
C ASN A 65 -0.72 14.59 6.12
N ILE A 66 -1.75 15.36 5.75
CA ILE A 66 -2.71 15.92 6.73
C ILE A 66 -3.36 14.80 7.53
N ILE A 67 -3.82 13.73 6.88
CA ILE A 67 -4.44 12.58 7.57
C ILE A 67 -3.47 11.91 8.56
N LYS A 68 -2.20 11.74 8.18
CA LYS A 68 -1.16 11.23 9.08
C LYS A 68 -0.92 12.15 10.29
N GLU A 69 -0.96 13.46 10.08
CA GLU A 69 -0.84 14.44 11.17
C GLU A 69 -2.05 14.36 12.12
N GLU A 70 -3.26 14.26 11.60
CA GLU A 70 -4.48 14.11 12.39
C GLU A 70 -4.50 12.81 13.20
N HIS A 71 -4.05 11.71 12.59
CA HIS A 71 -3.90 10.43 13.27
C HIS A 71 -2.88 10.52 14.43
N LYS A 72 -1.73 11.18 14.22
CA LYS A 72 -0.73 11.41 15.29
C LYS A 72 -1.26 12.25 16.45
N LYS A 73 -2.28 13.08 16.22
CA LYS A 73 -2.99 13.83 17.27
C LYS A 73 -3.96 12.94 18.07
N GLY A 74 -4.07 11.65 17.74
CA GLY A 74 -4.92 10.67 18.44
C GLY A 74 -6.35 10.55 17.88
N LYS A 75 -6.62 11.11 16.70
CA LYS A 75 -7.95 10.97 16.07
C LYS A 75 -8.16 9.58 15.47
N THR A 76 -9.39 9.12 15.52
CA THR A 76 -9.82 7.91 14.82
C THR A 76 -10.31 8.27 13.43
N ILE A 77 -9.73 7.64 12.40
CA ILE A 77 -10.05 7.95 11.01
C ILE A 77 -10.50 6.67 10.30
N LEU A 78 -11.71 6.69 9.74
CA LEU A 78 -12.20 5.65 8.84
C LEU A 78 -12.26 6.22 7.43
N MET A 79 -11.51 5.62 6.51
CA MET A 79 -11.39 6.09 5.13
C MET A 79 -11.62 4.94 4.16
N SER A 80 -12.41 5.16 3.11
CA SER A 80 -12.45 4.27 1.95
C SER A 80 -11.47 4.73 0.87
N SER A 81 -10.85 3.80 0.16
CA SER A 81 -10.05 4.08 -1.04
C SER A 81 -9.96 2.82 -1.90
N HIS A 82 -9.80 3.01 -3.20
CA HIS A 82 -9.47 1.97 -4.16
C HIS A 82 -7.94 1.92 -4.47
N SER A 83 -7.16 2.80 -3.88
CA SER A 83 -5.69 2.85 -4.02
C SER A 83 -5.01 2.11 -2.88
N PHE A 84 -4.44 0.95 -3.17
CA PHE A 84 -3.68 0.18 -2.18
C PHE A 84 -2.49 0.97 -1.61
N GLU A 85 -1.82 1.76 -2.45
CA GLU A 85 -0.68 2.59 -2.04
C GLU A 85 -1.08 3.65 -0.98
N GLU A 86 -2.25 4.27 -1.16
CA GLU A 86 -2.79 5.21 -0.17
C GLU A 86 -3.07 4.51 1.16
N LEU A 87 -3.74 3.36 1.12
CA LEU A 87 -4.07 2.59 2.31
C LEU A 87 -2.80 2.10 3.03
N GLU A 88 -1.84 1.54 2.30
CA GLU A 88 -0.56 1.09 2.87
C GLU A 88 0.23 2.23 3.53
N SER A 89 0.13 3.43 2.99
CA SER A 89 0.89 4.57 3.50
C SER A 89 0.23 5.30 4.66
N THR A 90 -1.07 5.08 4.93
CA THR A 90 -1.83 5.91 5.87
C THR A 90 -2.59 5.14 6.95
N CYS A 91 -2.94 3.87 6.69
CA CYS A 91 -3.80 3.10 7.59
C CYS A 91 -2.98 2.16 8.48
N ASP A 92 -3.42 1.94 9.72
CA ASP A 92 -2.88 0.88 10.59
C ASP A 92 -3.55 -0.47 10.27
N ARG A 93 -4.83 -0.44 9.92
CA ARG A 93 -5.64 -1.62 9.59
C ARG A 93 -6.48 -1.37 8.36
N VAL A 94 -6.67 -2.41 7.56
CA VAL A 94 -7.49 -2.37 6.35
C VAL A 94 -8.50 -3.50 6.36
N ALA A 95 -9.77 -3.17 6.08
CA ALA A 95 -10.82 -4.15 5.78
C ALA A 95 -10.98 -4.25 4.27
N LEU A 96 -10.85 -5.47 3.73
CA LEU A 96 -11.02 -5.75 2.30
C LEU A 96 -12.48 -6.12 2.03
N ILE A 97 -13.12 -5.38 1.13
CA ILE A 97 -14.54 -5.57 0.77
C ILE A 97 -14.62 -6.10 -0.66
N ASN A 98 -15.43 -7.13 -0.86
CA ASN A 98 -15.77 -7.65 -2.17
C ASN A 98 -17.24 -8.12 -2.19
N ASP A 99 -17.99 -7.73 -3.22
CA ASP A 99 -19.43 -8.06 -3.38
C ASP A 99 -20.27 -7.78 -2.12
N GLY A 100 -20.02 -6.61 -1.48
CA GLY A 100 -20.74 -6.17 -0.30
C GLY A 100 -20.38 -6.90 1.01
N HIS A 101 -19.39 -7.77 1.00
CA HIS A 101 -18.94 -8.52 2.18
C HIS A 101 -17.50 -8.15 2.55
N ILE A 102 -17.23 -8.06 3.85
CA ILE A 102 -15.84 -8.02 4.35
C ILE A 102 -15.26 -9.42 4.17
N ILE A 103 -14.21 -9.52 3.35
CA ILE A 103 -13.56 -10.80 3.03
C ILE A 103 -12.30 -11.03 3.86
N ASP A 104 -11.70 -9.95 4.38
CA ASP A 104 -10.55 -10.01 5.26
C ASP A 104 -10.36 -8.70 6.01
N VAL A 105 -9.68 -8.75 7.16
CA VAL A 105 -9.24 -7.59 7.92
C VAL A 105 -7.81 -7.83 8.36
N CYS A 106 -6.87 -7.02 7.89
CA CYS A 106 -5.46 -7.15 8.21
C CYS A 106 -4.87 -5.86 8.79
N SER A 107 -3.81 -5.97 9.57
CA SER A 107 -2.99 -4.83 9.97
C SER A 107 -1.86 -4.61 8.97
N MET A 108 -1.36 -3.36 8.87
CA MET A 108 -0.19 -3.06 8.04
C MET A 108 1.07 -3.71 8.59
N ASP A 109 1.15 -3.90 9.91
CA ASP A 109 2.25 -4.64 10.53
C ASP A 109 2.30 -6.09 10.05
N GLU A 110 1.15 -6.78 9.92
CA GLU A 110 1.08 -8.15 9.37
C GLU A 110 1.46 -8.19 7.89
N ILE A 111 1.19 -7.14 7.14
CA ILE A 111 1.56 -7.04 5.72
C ILE A 111 3.09 -6.83 5.59
N HIS A 112 3.67 -5.94 6.40
CA HIS A 112 5.07 -5.53 6.25
C HIS A 112 6.06 -6.45 6.99
N ASN A 113 5.67 -6.99 8.15
CA ASN A 113 6.53 -7.78 9.03
C ASN A 113 6.31 -9.29 8.88
N ARG A 114 6.33 -9.79 7.65
CA ARG A 114 6.15 -11.23 7.41
C ARG A 114 7.38 -12.04 7.81
N GLU A 115 7.11 -13.25 8.30
CA GLU A 115 8.15 -14.24 8.61
C GLU A 115 8.97 -14.61 7.36
N PHE A 116 8.34 -14.63 6.19
CA PHE A 116 8.95 -15.00 4.93
C PHE A 116 9.05 -13.82 3.97
N LYS A 117 10.19 -13.79 3.25
CA LYS A 117 10.50 -12.84 2.19
C LYS A 117 10.70 -13.57 0.87
N GLU A 118 10.37 -12.92 -0.22
CA GLU A 118 10.65 -13.41 -1.56
C GLU A 118 11.74 -12.55 -2.21
N PHE A 119 12.71 -13.21 -2.83
CA PHE A 119 13.78 -12.57 -3.57
C PHE A 119 13.77 -13.03 -5.02
N LYS A 120 13.80 -12.09 -5.94
CA LYS A 120 14.03 -12.30 -7.36
C LYS A 120 15.50 -12.11 -7.64
N ILE A 121 16.14 -13.10 -8.23
CA ILE A 121 17.57 -13.14 -8.52
C ILE A 121 17.76 -13.45 -9.99
N GLU A 122 18.56 -12.66 -10.68
CA GLU A 122 18.98 -12.89 -12.07
C GLU A 122 20.47 -13.10 -12.13
N PHE A 123 20.89 -14.10 -12.89
CA PHE A 123 22.29 -14.47 -13.07
C PHE A 123 22.80 -14.01 -14.45
N ASN A 124 24.09 -13.67 -14.52
CA ASN A 124 24.73 -13.31 -15.78
C ASN A 124 24.97 -14.51 -16.70
N THR A 125 25.02 -15.73 -16.14
CA THR A 125 25.25 -16.95 -16.90
C THR A 125 24.16 -17.99 -16.66
N ALA A 126 23.84 -18.78 -17.70
CA ALA A 126 22.93 -19.90 -17.54
C ALA A 126 23.50 -20.99 -16.61
N GLU A 127 24.82 -21.13 -16.55
CA GLU A 127 25.50 -22.10 -15.68
C GLU A 127 25.26 -21.76 -14.20
N ASP A 128 25.42 -20.49 -13.81
CA ASP A 128 25.16 -20.04 -12.44
C ASP A 128 23.70 -20.19 -12.08
N TYR A 129 22.80 -19.85 -12.99
CA TYR A 129 21.36 -20.10 -12.82
C TYR A 129 21.08 -21.59 -12.56
N GLN A 130 21.60 -22.49 -13.40
CA GLN A 130 21.38 -23.94 -13.27
C GLN A 130 22.01 -24.52 -11.99
N ARG A 131 23.13 -23.96 -11.52
CA ARG A 131 23.72 -24.31 -10.21
C ARG A 131 22.83 -23.83 -9.06
N PHE A 132 22.38 -22.59 -9.13
CA PHE A 132 21.60 -21.96 -8.04
C PHE A 132 20.27 -22.65 -7.82
N ILE A 133 19.53 -23.03 -8.87
CA ILE A 133 18.24 -23.74 -8.72
C ILE A 133 18.34 -25.12 -8.09
N ARG A 134 19.55 -25.67 -7.92
CA ARG A 134 19.82 -26.90 -7.19
C ARG A 134 20.14 -26.68 -5.72
N GLU A 135 20.30 -25.43 -5.30
CA GLU A 135 20.42 -25.08 -3.91
C GLU A 135 19.13 -25.39 -3.13
N ARG A 136 19.21 -25.46 -1.82
CA ARG A 136 18.10 -25.85 -0.93
C ARG A 136 17.08 -24.75 -0.64
N TYR A 137 16.91 -23.76 -1.54
CA TYR A 137 15.93 -22.71 -1.38
C TYR A 137 14.55 -23.13 -1.89
N GLU A 138 13.47 -22.67 -1.24
CA GLU A 138 12.12 -22.82 -1.73
C GLU A 138 11.94 -21.93 -2.97
N ILE A 139 11.89 -22.55 -4.15
CA ILE A 139 11.72 -21.83 -5.42
C ILE A 139 10.23 -21.63 -5.66
N THR A 140 9.81 -20.37 -5.81
CA THR A 140 8.41 -20.01 -6.08
C THR A 140 8.15 -19.74 -7.56
N ARG A 141 9.21 -19.36 -8.33
CA ARG A 141 9.10 -19.12 -9.76
C ARG A 141 10.45 -19.28 -10.47
N LEU A 142 10.41 -19.90 -11.64
CA LEU A 142 11.55 -19.98 -12.57
C LEU A 142 11.21 -19.24 -13.86
N GLN A 143 12.18 -18.48 -14.38
CA GLN A 143 12.11 -17.80 -15.68
C GLN A 143 13.41 -18.05 -16.44
N GLU A 144 13.49 -19.21 -17.07
CA GLU A 144 14.70 -19.75 -17.68
C GLU A 144 15.24 -18.83 -18.79
N GLN A 145 14.34 -18.24 -19.59
CA GLN A 145 14.72 -17.30 -20.67
C GLN A 145 15.49 -16.07 -20.18
N TYR A 146 15.42 -15.76 -18.90
CA TYR A 146 16.11 -14.62 -18.28
C TYR A 146 17.17 -15.05 -17.27
N SER A 147 17.43 -16.36 -17.11
CA SER A 147 18.26 -16.89 -16.04
C SER A 147 17.86 -16.34 -14.66
N GLN A 148 16.53 -16.28 -14.39
CA GLN A 148 15.94 -15.74 -13.18
C GLN A 148 15.27 -16.82 -12.34
N ALA A 149 15.52 -16.77 -11.02
CA ALA A 149 14.80 -17.53 -10.03
C ALA A 149 14.16 -16.59 -9.01
N THR A 150 12.94 -16.91 -8.58
CA THR A 150 12.34 -16.30 -7.39
C THR A 150 12.30 -17.34 -6.30
N ILE A 151 12.82 -16.99 -5.14
CA ILE A 151 12.91 -17.87 -3.98
C ILE A 151 12.18 -17.26 -2.80
N LYS A 152 11.71 -18.12 -1.89
CA LYS A 152 11.12 -17.73 -0.61
C LYS A 152 12.02 -18.23 0.51
N ILE A 153 12.34 -17.35 1.45
CA ILE A 153 13.16 -17.65 2.62
C ILE A 153 12.56 -17.01 3.86
N ARG A 154 12.99 -17.46 5.04
CA ARG A 154 12.69 -16.75 6.28
C ARG A 154 13.46 -15.43 6.33
N SER A 155 12.86 -14.40 6.92
CA SER A 155 13.47 -13.06 7.03
C SER A 155 14.85 -13.10 7.72
N THR A 156 15.01 -14.03 8.67
CA THR A 156 16.27 -14.26 9.40
C THR A 156 17.38 -14.89 8.54
N GLU A 157 17.04 -15.48 7.39
CA GLU A 157 17.98 -16.19 6.51
C GLU A 157 18.58 -15.28 5.42
N THR A 158 18.19 -14.01 5.37
CA THR A 158 18.68 -13.04 4.35
C THR A 158 20.20 -12.96 4.31
N GLY A 159 20.87 -12.96 5.48
CA GLY A 159 22.33 -12.97 5.55
C GLY A 159 22.95 -14.23 4.94
N GLY A 160 22.35 -15.39 5.18
CA GLY A 160 22.77 -16.67 4.59
C GLY A 160 22.61 -16.67 3.06
N LEU A 161 21.51 -16.15 2.55
CA LEU A 161 21.30 -15.99 1.11
C LEU A 161 22.42 -15.12 0.48
N LEU A 162 22.68 -13.95 1.05
CA LEU A 162 23.72 -13.05 0.54
C LEU A 162 25.11 -13.69 0.59
N HIS A 163 25.40 -14.51 1.61
CA HIS A 163 26.62 -15.27 1.67
C HIS A 163 26.72 -16.32 0.55
N THR A 164 25.65 -17.06 0.31
CA THR A 164 25.59 -18.05 -0.80
C THR A 164 25.82 -17.38 -2.14
N LEU A 165 25.16 -16.24 -2.40
CA LEU A 165 25.24 -15.52 -3.67
C LEU A 165 26.63 -14.97 -4.02
N ARG A 166 27.55 -14.87 -3.05
CA ARG A 166 28.96 -14.52 -3.32
C ARG A 166 29.67 -15.50 -4.26
N ASN A 167 29.19 -16.74 -4.38
CA ASN A 167 29.74 -17.78 -5.22
C ASN A 167 29.12 -17.83 -6.64
N TYR A 168 28.31 -16.84 -6.98
CA TYR A 168 27.56 -16.76 -8.22
C TYR A 168 27.76 -15.40 -8.89
N ASN A 169 27.75 -15.39 -10.21
CA ASN A 169 27.79 -14.13 -10.98
C ASN A 169 26.36 -13.54 -11.08
N VAL A 170 25.96 -12.87 -10.03
CA VAL A 170 24.62 -12.28 -9.90
C VAL A 170 24.54 -10.99 -10.69
N LYS A 171 23.55 -10.86 -11.57
CA LYS A 171 23.26 -9.64 -12.33
C LYS A 171 22.48 -8.64 -11.46
N PHE A 172 21.42 -9.10 -10.79
CA PHE A 172 20.75 -8.34 -9.75
C PHE A 172 20.02 -9.26 -8.76
N ILE A 173 19.76 -8.71 -7.58
CA ILE A 173 18.87 -9.26 -6.57
C ILE A 173 17.88 -8.18 -6.15
N SER A 174 16.61 -8.54 -6.03
CA SER A 174 15.55 -7.64 -5.55
C SER A 174 14.64 -8.38 -4.60
N GLU A 175 14.37 -7.79 -3.44
CA GLU A 175 13.29 -8.25 -2.58
C GLU A 175 11.96 -7.91 -3.27
N LEU A 176 11.04 -8.86 -3.32
CA LEU A 176 9.68 -8.67 -3.79
C LEU A 176 8.80 -8.39 -2.57
N PRO A 177 8.47 -7.12 -2.29
CA PRO A 177 7.68 -6.78 -1.12
C PRO A 177 6.31 -7.45 -1.20
N TYR A 178 5.83 -7.89 -0.04
CA TYR A 178 4.45 -8.32 0.08
C TYR A 178 3.60 -7.09 0.34
N SER A 179 2.83 -6.69 -0.66
CA SER A 179 1.96 -5.52 -0.61
C SER A 179 0.52 -5.88 -0.25
N LEU A 180 -0.25 -4.89 0.17
CA LEU A 180 -1.69 -5.03 0.40
C LEU A 180 -2.41 -5.50 -0.87
N GLU A 181 -2.01 -5.02 -2.03
CA GLU A 181 -2.55 -5.48 -3.32
C GLU A 181 -2.31 -6.98 -3.54
N ARG A 182 -1.10 -7.45 -3.25
CA ARG A 182 -0.76 -8.87 -3.35
C ARG A 182 -1.55 -9.70 -2.34
N HIS A 183 -1.71 -9.20 -1.13
CA HIS A 183 -2.54 -9.82 -0.09
C HIS A 183 -3.98 -9.98 -0.56
N PHE A 184 -4.60 -8.91 -1.04
CA PHE A 184 -5.96 -8.90 -1.58
C PHE A 184 -6.15 -9.92 -2.71
N LYS A 185 -5.23 -9.96 -3.69
CA LYS A 185 -5.25 -10.94 -4.79
C LYS A 185 -5.18 -12.38 -4.27
N THR A 186 -4.39 -12.63 -3.23
CA THR A 186 -4.25 -13.94 -2.61
C THR A 186 -5.55 -14.36 -1.90
N VAL A 187 -6.13 -13.47 -1.10
CA VAL A 187 -7.40 -13.71 -0.40
C VAL A 187 -8.53 -14.02 -1.39
N LEU A 188 -8.65 -13.22 -2.45
CA LEU A 188 -9.66 -13.45 -3.49
C LEU A 188 -9.49 -14.80 -4.22
N ARG A 189 -8.25 -15.19 -4.51
CA ARG A 189 -7.96 -16.48 -5.16
C ARG A 189 -8.37 -17.64 -4.26
N ASN A 190 -7.96 -17.61 -3.00
CA ASN A 190 -8.29 -18.66 -2.03
C ASN A 190 -9.81 -18.79 -1.82
N LYS A 191 -10.54 -17.67 -1.78
CA LYS A 191 -12.00 -17.67 -1.70
C LYS A 191 -12.63 -18.39 -2.90
N LYS A 192 -12.19 -18.06 -4.13
CA LYS A 192 -12.69 -18.69 -5.37
C LYS A 192 -12.36 -20.20 -5.44
N GLU A 193 -11.21 -20.62 -4.95
CA GLU A 193 -10.82 -22.04 -4.90
C GLU A 193 -11.68 -22.81 -3.90
N ASN A 194 -11.95 -22.23 -2.73
CA ASN A 194 -12.83 -22.84 -1.73
C ASN A 194 -14.28 -22.97 -2.22
N GLU A 195 -14.80 -21.98 -2.94
CA GLU A 195 -16.14 -22.04 -3.55
C GLU A 195 -16.27 -23.10 -4.65
N LYS A 196 -15.17 -23.40 -5.36
CA LYS A 196 -15.13 -24.48 -6.37
C LYS A 196 -15.03 -25.87 -5.76
N ASN A 197 -14.30 -26.00 -4.65
CA ASN A 197 -14.09 -27.28 -3.97
C ASN A 197 -15.22 -27.66 -2.99
N GLY A 198 -16.11 -26.70 -2.66
CA GLY A 198 -17.29 -26.91 -1.81
C GLY A 198 -18.57 -27.26 -2.56
N LYS A 199 -18.47 -27.42 -3.89
CA LYS A 199 -19.53 -27.97 -4.76
C LYS A 199 -19.14 -29.38 -5.20
#